data_af1820be387bb7ab2a88ee111d610308
#
_entry.id   af1820be387bb7ab2a88ee111d610308
#
_cell.length_a   1.000
_cell.length_b   1.000
_cell.length_c   1.000
_cell.angle_alpha   90.00
_cell.angle_beta   90.00
_cell.angle_gamma   90.00
#
_symmetry.space_group_name_H-M   'P 1'
#
loop_
_entity.id
_entity.type
_entity.pdbx_description
1 polymer ?
#
loop_
_entity_poly.entity_id
_entity_poly.type
_entity_poly.pdbx_seq_one_letter_code
_entity_poly.pdbx_strand_id
1 'polypeptide(L)'
;QVSPESLVPVFETAQLIGKERRIDPLLIVAIIGIESRFNPFAQSPVGAQGLMQVMTKIHSDKYENFGGKLAAFDPVTNLRVGVKVLQESIARAGGSIEGGLKQYVGAANLPHDDGYGSKVLSEYNALHRVATGRPAPIVAYSNMPAVLPIDMSIMKDQVQSIPTKATSVARIAK
;
A
#
# COMPACT_ATOMS: atom_id res chain seq x y z
N GLN A 1 -8.81 17.38 1.57
CA GLN A 1 -9.22 16.39 2.59
C GLN A 1 -10.16 15.40 1.92
N VAL A 2 -9.85 14.11 1.97
CA VAL A 2 -10.68 13.05 1.36
C VAL A 2 -11.91 12.85 2.24
N SER A 3 -13.12 12.81 1.66
CA SER A 3 -14.34 12.58 2.45
C SER A 3 -14.41 11.13 2.93
N PRO A 4 -15.04 10.87 4.10
CA PRO A 4 -15.22 9.49 4.60
C PRO A 4 -15.94 8.57 3.61
N GLU A 5 -16.91 9.10 2.86
CA GLU A 5 -17.66 8.33 1.86
C GLU A 5 -16.75 7.85 0.71
N SER A 6 -15.74 8.65 0.34
CA SER A 6 -14.77 8.30 -0.70
C SER A 6 -13.79 7.19 -0.28
N LEU A 7 -13.66 6.95 1.03
CA LEU A 7 -12.76 5.92 1.57
C LEU A 7 -13.39 4.52 1.52
N VAL A 8 -14.72 4.42 1.61
CA VAL A 8 -15.43 3.13 1.64
C VAL A 8 -15.07 2.25 0.44
N PRO A 9 -15.17 2.73 -0.82
CA PRO A 9 -14.82 1.91 -1.98
C PRO A 9 -13.34 1.47 -1.99
N VAL A 10 -12.44 2.32 -1.48
CA VAL A 10 -11.00 2.00 -1.39
C VAL A 10 -10.77 0.84 -0.42
N PHE A 11 -11.41 0.87 0.74
CA PHE A 11 -11.30 -0.19 1.73
C PHE A 11 -11.93 -1.50 1.26
N GLU A 12 -13.11 -1.45 0.65
CA GLU A 12 -13.76 -2.62 0.06
C GLU A 12 -12.88 -3.26 -1.02
N THR A 13 -12.29 -2.44 -1.87
CA THR A 13 -11.35 -2.89 -2.92
C THR A 13 -10.09 -3.49 -2.30
N ALA A 14 -9.51 -2.86 -1.27
CA ALA A 14 -8.35 -3.39 -0.56
C ALA A 14 -8.67 -4.75 0.10
N GLN A 15 -9.85 -4.90 0.68
CA GLN A 15 -10.30 -6.15 1.28
C GLN A 15 -10.45 -7.26 0.24
N LEU A 16 -11.07 -6.97 -0.91
CA LEU A 16 -11.24 -7.92 -2.00
C LEU A 16 -9.89 -8.39 -2.56
N ILE A 17 -9.02 -7.45 -2.93
CA ILE A 17 -7.72 -7.73 -3.52
C ILE A 17 -6.79 -8.41 -2.51
N GLY A 18 -6.82 -7.98 -1.25
CA GLY A 18 -6.04 -8.61 -0.18
C GLY A 18 -6.40 -10.08 0.00
N LYS A 19 -7.70 -10.42 -0.03
CA LYS A 19 -8.16 -11.80 0.00
C LYS A 19 -7.70 -12.58 -1.22
N GLU A 20 -7.84 -12.03 -2.43
CA GLU A 20 -7.41 -12.67 -3.68
C GLU A 20 -5.89 -12.92 -3.70
N ARG A 21 -5.10 -11.97 -3.20
CA ARG A 21 -3.64 -11.99 -3.26
C ARG A 21 -2.97 -12.50 -2.00
N ARG A 22 -3.74 -12.84 -0.97
CA ARG A 22 -3.23 -13.32 0.32
C ARG A 22 -2.31 -12.30 1.01
N ILE A 23 -2.68 -11.03 0.94
CA ILE A 23 -2.05 -9.92 1.64
C ILE A 23 -3.08 -9.31 2.59
N ASP A 24 -2.66 -9.01 3.83
CA ASP A 24 -3.55 -8.38 4.80
C ASP A 24 -4.06 -7.04 4.24
N PRO A 25 -5.37 -6.83 4.12
CA PRO A 25 -5.94 -5.57 3.66
C PRO A 25 -5.50 -4.36 4.47
N LEU A 26 -5.25 -4.53 5.77
CA LEU A 26 -4.75 -3.45 6.63
C LEU A 26 -3.33 -3.00 6.24
N LEU A 27 -2.50 -3.92 5.75
CA LEU A 27 -1.19 -3.56 5.19
C LEU A 27 -1.35 -2.75 3.90
N ILE A 28 -2.29 -3.11 3.03
CA ILE A 28 -2.60 -2.35 1.82
C ILE A 28 -3.07 -0.94 2.19
N VAL A 29 -3.99 -0.83 3.15
CA VAL A 29 -4.51 0.46 3.64
C VAL A 29 -3.39 1.32 4.25
N ALA A 30 -2.49 0.72 5.03
CA ALA A 30 -1.33 1.42 5.59
C ALA A 30 -0.43 2.01 4.49
N ILE A 31 -0.14 1.23 3.45
CA ILE A 31 0.65 1.70 2.30
C ILE A 31 -0.06 2.88 1.61
N ILE A 32 -1.35 2.76 1.31
CA ILE A 32 -2.12 3.86 0.68
C ILE A 32 -2.07 5.13 1.53
N GLY A 33 -2.20 4.99 2.84
CA GLY A 33 -2.10 6.12 3.78
C GLY A 33 -0.75 6.83 3.68
N ILE A 34 0.35 6.08 3.67
CA ILE A 34 1.71 6.62 3.59
C ILE A 34 2.02 7.20 2.19
N GLU A 35 1.59 6.52 1.12
CA GLU A 35 1.93 6.88 -0.26
C GLU A 35 1.15 8.11 -0.76
N SER A 36 -0.15 8.13 -0.61
CA SER A 36 -1.02 9.12 -1.26
C SER A 36 -1.96 9.86 -0.32
N ARG A 37 -2.08 9.44 0.96
CA ARG A 37 -3.16 9.89 1.85
C ARG A 37 -4.53 9.69 1.24
N PHE A 38 -4.71 8.58 0.57
CA PHE A 38 -5.97 8.23 -0.12
C PHE A 38 -6.35 9.17 -1.27
N ASN A 39 -5.40 9.96 -1.80
CA ASN A 39 -5.63 10.76 -3.00
C ASN A 39 -5.38 9.92 -4.26
N PRO A 40 -6.42 9.54 -5.04
CA PRO A 40 -6.24 8.73 -6.24
C PRO A 40 -5.50 9.47 -7.36
N PHE A 41 -5.43 10.79 -7.31
CA PHE A 41 -4.74 11.64 -8.28
C PHE A 41 -3.34 12.07 -7.83
N ALA A 42 -2.82 11.47 -6.75
CA ALA A 42 -1.47 11.77 -6.29
C ALA A 42 -0.45 11.42 -7.37
N GLN A 43 0.51 12.33 -7.55
CA GLN A 43 1.61 12.15 -8.49
C GLN A 43 2.91 12.69 -7.88
N SER A 44 3.96 11.88 -7.90
CA SER A 44 5.27 12.30 -7.43
C SER A 44 6.10 12.95 -8.54
N PRO A 45 7.11 13.77 -8.22
CA PRO A 45 8.01 14.37 -9.21
C PRO A 45 8.76 13.34 -10.07
N VAL A 46 8.95 12.11 -9.57
CA VAL A 46 9.64 11.02 -10.28
C VAL A 46 8.68 10.11 -11.06
N GLY A 47 7.36 10.42 -11.06
CA GLY A 47 6.37 9.73 -11.87
C GLY A 47 5.68 8.53 -11.21
N ALA A 48 5.73 8.43 -9.87
CA ALA A 48 4.85 7.53 -9.15
C ALA A 48 3.42 8.11 -9.13
N GLN A 49 2.39 7.26 -9.33
CA GLN A 49 1.02 7.70 -9.55
C GLN A 49 0.00 6.88 -8.76
N GLY A 50 -1.09 7.56 -8.39
CA GLY A 50 -2.28 6.96 -7.78
C GLY A 50 -2.14 6.60 -6.32
N LEU A 51 -3.11 5.84 -5.80
CA LEU A 51 -3.25 5.51 -4.38
C LEU A 51 -2.01 4.84 -3.78
N MET A 52 -1.39 3.91 -4.49
CA MET A 52 -0.22 3.15 -4.05
C MET A 52 1.09 3.68 -4.65
N GLN A 53 1.08 4.85 -5.29
CA GLN A 53 2.25 5.50 -5.89
C GLN A 53 3.11 4.55 -6.73
N VAL A 54 2.45 3.87 -7.67
CA VAL A 54 3.13 2.92 -8.56
C VAL A 54 3.92 3.67 -9.64
N MET A 55 5.17 3.26 -9.85
CA MET A 55 6.03 3.77 -10.92
C MET A 55 5.55 3.27 -12.29
N THR A 56 4.65 4.02 -12.94
CA THR A 56 3.98 3.59 -14.18
C THR A 56 4.93 3.38 -15.35
N LYS A 57 6.08 4.04 -15.37
CA LYS A 57 7.12 3.81 -16.40
C LYS A 57 7.80 2.44 -16.24
N ILE A 58 8.02 2.01 -14.98
CA ILE A 58 8.70 0.75 -14.66
C ILE A 58 7.72 -0.43 -14.80
N HIS A 59 6.46 -0.22 -14.47
CA HIS A 59 5.41 -1.24 -14.46
C HIS A 59 4.38 -1.05 -15.57
N SER A 60 4.79 -0.48 -16.72
CA SER A 60 3.88 -0.21 -17.83
C SER A 60 3.21 -1.45 -18.38
N ASP A 61 3.92 -2.58 -18.40
CA ASP A 61 3.41 -3.90 -18.78
C ASP A 61 2.16 -4.30 -17.96
N LYS A 62 2.13 -3.94 -16.69
CA LYS A 62 1.02 -4.27 -15.79
C LYS A 62 -0.23 -3.42 -16.05
N TYR A 63 -0.07 -2.25 -16.67
CA TYR A 63 -1.17 -1.34 -17.03
C TYR A 63 -1.72 -1.54 -18.43
N GLU A 64 -1.04 -2.28 -19.31
CA GLU A 64 -1.47 -2.47 -20.71
C GLU A 64 -2.89 -3.05 -20.81
N ASN A 65 -3.21 -4.04 -19.99
CA ASN A 65 -4.53 -4.67 -19.96
C ASN A 65 -5.65 -3.79 -19.38
N PHE A 66 -5.31 -2.63 -18.84
CA PHE A 66 -6.24 -1.69 -18.20
C PHE A 66 -6.37 -0.35 -18.95
N GLY A 67 -5.85 -0.26 -20.17
CA GLY A 67 -5.92 0.97 -20.97
C GLY A 67 -4.70 1.88 -20.84
N GLY A 68 -3.59 1.37 -20.33
CA GLY A 68 -2.31 2.08 -20.28
C GLY A 68 -2.09 2.92 -19.02
N LYS A 69 -1.12 3.82 -19.06
CA LYS A 69 -0.60 4.53 -17.87
C LYS A 69 -1.62 5.41 -17.16
N LEU A 70 -2.61 5.96 -17.87
CA LEU A 70 -3.65 6.80 -17.26
C LEU A 70 -4.57 6.00 -16.33
N ALA A 71 -4.66 4.69 -16.51
CA ALA A 71 -5.39 3.81 -15.62
C ALA A 71 -4.80 3.74 -14.19
N ALA A 72 -3.58 4.28 -13.98
CA ALA A 72 -3.00 4.42 -12.65
C ALA A 72 -3.78 5.39 -11.74
N PHE A 73 -4.60 6.25 -12.28
CA PHE A 73 -5.48 7.14 -11.52
C PHE A 73 -6.86 6.54 -11.23
N ASP A 74 -7.19 5.40 -11.84
CA ASP A 74 -8.35 4.61 -11.43
C ASP A 74 -8.03 3.85 -10.13
N PRO A 75 -8.80 4.06 -9.04
CA PRO A 75 -8.50 3.46 -7.74
C PRO A 75 -8.38 1.94 -7.77
N VAL A 76 -9.31 1.26 -8.44
CA VAL A 76 -9.33 -0.21 -8.50
C VAL A 76 -8.12 -0.73 -9.26
N THR A 77 -7.82 -0.15 -10.41
CA THR A 77 -6.67 -0.54 -11.24
C THR A 77 -5.35 -0.28 -10.51
N ASN A 78 -5.22 0.88 -9.87
CA ASN A 78 -4.03 1.22 -9.11
C ASN A 78 -3.78 0.23 -7.96
N LEU A 79 -4.82 -0.14 -7.20
CA LEU A 79 -4.71 -1.14 -6.16
C LEU A 79 -4.34 -2.52 -6.73
N ARG A 80 -4.97 -2.95 -7.82
CA ARG A 80 -4.64 -4.25 -8.44
C ARG A 80 -3.18 -4.33 -8.86
N VAL A 81 -2.68 -3.30 -9.51
CA VAL A 81 -1.27 -3.23 -9.94
C VAL A 81 -0.34 -3.08 -8.74
N GLY A 82 -0.63 -2.15 -7.83
CA GLY A 82 0.20 -1.88 -6.65
C GLY A 82 0.35 -3.09 -5.73
N VAL A 83 -0.74 -3.80 -5.48
CA VAL A 83 -0.71 -5.03 -4.66
C VAL A 83 0.05 -6.16 -5.37
N LYS A 84 -0.05 -6.27 -6.69
CA LYS A 84 0.77 -7.21 -7.46
C LYS A 84 2.25 -6.89 -7.34
N VAL A 85 2.64 -5.62 -7.47
CA VAL A 85 4.04 -5.17 -7.28
C VAL A 85 4.51 -5.47 -5.86
N LEU A 86 3.69 -5.20 -4.86
CA LEU A 86 3.99 -5.52 -3.46
C LEU A 86 4.19 -7.02 -3.24
N GLN A 87 3.29 -7.84 -3.78
CA GLN A 87 3.38 -9.30 -3.70
C GLN A 87 4.68 -9.82 -4.32
N GLU A 88 5.04 -9.34 -5.49
CA GLU A 88 6.29 -9.68 -6.16
C GLU A 88 7.52 -9.24 -5.33
N SER A 89 7.44 -8.07 -4.69
CA SER A 89 8.50 -7.54 -3.83
C SER A 89 8.69 -8.38 -2.57
N ILE A 90 7.59 -8.79 -1.93
CA ILE A 90 7.63 -9.70 -0.77
C ILE A 90 8.19 -11.07 -1.17
N ALA A 91 7.78 -11.61 -2.30
CA ALA A 91 8.29 -12.88 -2.80
C ALA A 91 9.80 -12.82 -3.06
N ARG A 92 10.30 -11.76 -3.72
CA ARG A 92 11.75 -11.54 -3.93
C ARG A 92 12.52 -11.37 -2.62
N ALA A 93 11.87 -10.89 -1.57
CA ALA A 93 12.44 -10.78 -0.23
C ALA A 93 12.33 -12.05 0.60
N GLY A 94 12.04 -13.20 -0.03
CA GLY A 94 11.91 -14.49 0.66
C GLY A 94 10.69 -14.58 1.58
N GLY A 95 9.64 -13.80 1.33
CA GLY A 95 8.42 -13.76 2.13
C GLY A 95 8.46 -12.73 3.28
N SER A 96 9.57 -12.01 3.46
CA SER A 96 9.68 -10.94 4.44
C SER A 96 8.85 -9.73 4.03
N ILE A 97 7.90 -9.31 4.87
CA ILE A 97 7.12 -8.08 4.64
C ILE A 97 8.05 -6.86 4.68
N GLU A 98 8.93 -6.77 5.66
CA GLU A 98 9.88 -5.68 5.82
C GLU A 98 10.82 -5.57 4.60
N GLY A 99 11.41 -6.70 4.18
CA GLY A 99 12.22 -6.77 2.97
C GLY A 99 11.42 -6.43 1.70
N GLY A 100 10.17 -6.86 1.63
CA GLY A 100 9.26 -6.55 0.53
C GLY A 100 8.93 -5.05 0.45
N LEU A 101 8.68 -4.40 1.57
CA LEU A 101 8.47 -2.94 1.63
C LEU A 101 9.71 -2.18 1.20
N LYS A 102 10.91 -2.61 1.61
CA LYS A 102 12.17 -2.05 1.16
C LYS A 102 12.34 -2.16 -0.36
N GLN A 103 11.98 -3.30 -0.95
CA GLN A 103 12.00 -3.47 -2.41
C GLN A 103 10.93 -2.64 -3.10
N TYR A 104 9.72 -2.58 -2.52
CA TYR A 104 8.58 -1.83 -3.07
C TYR A 104 8.93 -0.35 -3.27
N VAL A 105 9.60 0.26 -2.30
CA VAL A 105 10.02 1.68 -2.37
C VAL A 105 11.25 1.90 -3.26
N GLY A 106 11.81 0.86 -3.86
CA GLY A 106 12.98 0.95 -4.73
C GLY A 106 14.32 0.95 -4.00
N ALA A 107 14.36 0.61 -2.71
CA ALA A 107 15.57 0.61 -1.88
C ALA A 107 16.26 -0.76 -1.76
N ALA A 108 15.93 -1.71 -2.64
CA ALA A 108 16.43 -3.09 -2.57
C ALA A 108 17.97 -3.17 -2.44
N ASN A 109 18.68 -2.34 -3.19
CA ASN A 109 20.15 -2.31 -3.24
C ASN A 109 20.77 -1.21 -2.37
N LEU A 110 19.95 -0.51 -1.55
CA LEU A 110 20.42 0.53 -0.65
C LEU A 110 20.62 -0.04 0.77
N PRO A 111 21.49 0.55 1.60
CA PRO A 111 21.67 0.09 2.98
C PRO A 111 20.40 0.24 3.81
N HIS A 112 19.60 1.27 3.54
CA HIS A 112 18.33 1.55 4.23
C HIS A 112 17.30 2.18 3.26
N ASP A 113 16.05 2.23 3.70
CA ASP A 113 14.88 2.73 2.96
C ASP A 113 14.37 4.10 3.49
N ASP A 114 15.23 4.85 4.18
CA ASP A 114 14.91 6.12 4.84
C ASP A 114 13.70 6.03 5.80
N GLY A 115 13.51 4.87 6.40
CA GLY A 115 12.46 4.60 7.37
C GLY A 115 11.08 4.37 6.75
N TYR A 116 11.01 4.10 5.44
CA TYR A 116 9.74 3.81 4.76
C TYR A 116 9.04 2.58 5.36
N GLY A 117 9.74 1.45 5.43
CA GLY A 117 9.20 0.23 6.00
C GLY A 117 8.72 0.42 7.44
N SER A 118 9.51 1.11 8.26
CA SER A 118 9.13 1.40 9.65
C SER A 118 7.85 2.23 9.75
N LYS A 119 7.65 3.22 8.87
CA LYS A 119 6.43 4.04 8.84
C LYS A 119 5.21 3.21 8.45
N VAL A 120 5.33 2.40 7.39
CA VAL A 120 4.25 1.53 6.94
C VAL A 120 3.87 0.52 8.02
N LEU A 121 4.86 -0.14 8.65
CA LEU A 121 4.61 -1.12 9.69
C LEU A 121 4.04 -0.51 10.98
N SER A 122 4.44 0.72 11.32
CA SER A 122 3.84 1.45 12.43
C SER A 122 2.37 1.75 12.18
N GLU A 123 2.03 2.22 10.98
CA GLU A 123 0.65 2.49 10.57
C GLU A 123 -0.17 1.20 10.52
N TYR A 124 0.37 0.15 9.89
CA TYR A 124 -0.25 -1.17 9.86
C TYR A 124 -0.57 -1.69 11.26
N ASN A 125 0.36 -1.55 12.20
CA ASN A 125 0.16 -1.96 13.58
C ASN A 125 -0.92 -1.13 14.29
N ALA A 126 -0.97 0.17 14.04
CA ALA A 126 -2.03 1.05 14.57
C ALA A 126 -3.40 0.64 14.05
N LEU A 127 -3.54 0.47 12.74
CA LEU A 127 -4.78 0.03 12.10
C LEU A 127 -5.23 -1.34 12.60
N HIS A 128 -4.30 -2.27 12.77
CA HIS A 128 -4.60 -3.62 13.26
C HIS A 128 -5.10 -3.61 14.71
N ARG A 129 -4.51 -2.77 15.57
CA ARG A 129 -4.99 -2.59 16.95
C ARG A 129 -6.41 -2.04 17.00
N VAL A 130 -6.71 -1.07 16.16
CA VAL A 130 -8.05 -0.49 16.07
C VAL A 130 -9.06 -1.54 15.61
N ALA A 131 -8.73 -2.31 14.58
CA ALA A 131 -9.63 -3.29 14.00
C ALA A 131 -9.84 -4.55 14.86
N THR A 132 -8.81 -4.97 15.62
CA THR A 132 -8.82 -6.29 16.30
C THR A 132 -8.55 -6.23 17.80
N GLY A 133 -8.17 -5.08 18.34
CA GLY A 133 -7.70 -4.92 19.72
C GLY A 133 -6.31 -5.53 20.00
N ARG A 134 -5.59 -6.01 18.97
CA ARG A 134 -4.30 -6.70 19.10
C ARG A 134 -3.24 -6.07 18.22
N PRO A 135 -1.93 -6.19 18.56
CA PRO A 135 -0.87 -5.77 17.66
C PRO A 135 -0.87 -6.60 16.37
N ALA A 136 -0.39 -5.99 15.28
CA ALA A 136 -0.28 -6.68 14.01
C ALA A 136 0.72 -7.85 14.10
N PRO A 137 0.40 -9.01 13.50
CA PRO A 137 1.35 -10.10 13.38
C PRO A 137 2.44 -9.71 12.38
N ILE A 138 3.70 -9.88 12.79
CA ILE A 138 4.83 -9.81 11.85
C ILE A 138 5.08 -11.23 11.35
N VAL A 139 4.46 -11.58 10.23
CA VAL A 139 4.57 -12.93 9.66
C VAL A 139 5.08 -12.88 8.24
N ALA A 140 5.77 -13.92 7.82
CA ALA A 140 6.12 -14.13 6.42
C ALA A 140 4.83 -14.30 5.59
N TYR A 141 4.87 -13.86 4.34
CA TYR A 141 3.74 -13.93 3.41
C TYR A 141 3.07 -15.31 3.36
N SER A 142 3.87 -16.39 3.38
CA SER A 142 3.39 -17.78 3.35
C SER A 142 2.53 -18.19 4.56
N ASN A 143 2.64 -17.46 5.68
CA ASN A 143 1.98 -17.77 6.93
C ASN A 143 0.95 -16.70 7.34
N MET A 144 0.53 -15.84 6.43
CA MET A 144 -0.48 -14.84 6.77
C MET A 144 -1.79 -15.50 7.18
N PRO A 145 -2.37 -15.09 8.32
CA PRO A 145 -3.65 -15.60 8.78
C PRO A 145 -4.77 -15.24 7.78
N ALA A 146 -5.91 -15.93 7.90
CA ALA A 146 -7.09 -15.56 7.13
C ALA A 146 -7.41 -14.08 7.35
N VAL A 147 -7.68 -13.39 6.24
CA VAL A 147 -7.99 -11.96 6.24
C VAL A 147 -9.26 -11.72 7.04
N LEU A 148 -9.16 -10.94 8.12
CA LEU A 148 -10.32 -10.52 8.91
C LEU A 148 -11.10 -9.43 8.16
N PRO A 149 -12.43 -9.40 8.27
CA PRO A 149 -13.21 -8.27 7.77
C PRO A 149 -12.75 -6.96 8.40
N ILE A 150 -12.55 -5.94 7.58
CA ILE A 150 -12.22 -4.60 8.07
C ILE A 150 -13.51 -3.95 8.57
N ASP A 151 -13.55 -3.57 9.86
CA ASP A 151 -14.64 -2.74 10.36
C ASP A 151 -14.45 -1.30 9.87
N MET A 152 -15.24 -0.95 8.88
CA MET A 152 -15.16 0.34 8.18
C MET A 152 -15.56 1.52 9.08
N SER A 153 -16.41 1.29 10.09
CA SER A 153 -16.89 2.36 10.97
C SER A 153 -15.76 2.88 11.88
N ILE A 154 -14.88 1.98 12.31
CA ILE A 154 -13.76 2.27 13.21
C ILE A 154 -12.59 2.92 12.44
N MET A 155 -12.42 2.55 11.17
CA MET A 155 -11.28 2.97 10.36
C MET A 155 -11.35 4.42 9.86
N LYS A 156 -12.54 5.00 9.76
CA LYS A 156 -12.74 6.35 9.19
C LYS A 156 -11.99 7.45 9.94
N ASP A 157 -11.99 7.40 11.25
CA ASP A 157 -11.34 8.43 12.09
C ASP A 157 -9.81 8.25 12.11
N GLN A 158 -9.33 7.03 12.08
CA GLN A 158 -7.90 6.70 12.12
C GLN A 158 -7.17 7.17 10.85
N VAL A 159 -7.76 6.98 9.68
CA VAL A 159 -7.17 7.37 8.40
C VAL A 159 -6.95 8.88 8.28
N GLN A 160 -7.79 9.70 8.92
CA GLN A 160 -7.66 11.15 8.92
C GLN A 160 -6.46 11.65 9.74
N SER A 161 -5.95 10.84 10.67
CA SER A 161 -4.85 11.18 11.57
C SER A 161 -3.46 10.84 11.01
N ILE A 162 -3.36 10.18 9.85
CA ILE A 162 -2.07 9.74 9.28
C ILE A 162 -1.18 10.94 8.89
N PRO A 163 0.01 11.10 9.47
CA PRO A 163 0.89 12.22 9.14
C PRO A 163 1.48 12.10 7.74
N THR A 164 1.45 13.18 6.99
CA THR A 164 1.98 13.22 5.61
C THR A 164 3.49 13.26 5.57
N LYS A 165 4.10 12.38 4.80
CA LYS A 165 5.39 12.62 4.15
C LYS A 165 5.49 11.86 2.83
N ALA A 166 4.77 12.32 1.83
CA ALA A 166 4.94 11.86 0.45
C ALA A 166 6.27 12.33 -0.20
N THR A 167 7.01 13.23 0.48
CA THR A 167 8.18 13.89 -0.11
C THR A 167 9.47 13.07 -0.03
N SER A 168 9.55 12.07 0.84
CA SER A 168 10.80 11.31 1.03
C SER A 168 10.93 10.10 0.11
N VAL A 169 9.83 9.53 -0.32
CA VAL A 169 9.83 8.31 -1.19
C VAL A 169 10.33 8.63 -2.61
N ALA A 170 10.13 9.86 -3.07
CA ALA A 170 10.55 10.29 -4.40
C ALA A 170 12.08 10.33 -4.62
N ARG A 171 12.88 10.29 -3.55
CA ARG A 171 14.35 10.35 -3.65
C ARG A 171 15.04 9.01 -3.84
N ILE A 172 14.37 7.91 -3.57
CA ILE A 172 15.00 6.58 -3.55
C ILE A 172 14.89 5.86 -4.90
N ALA A 173 13.94 6.27 -5.75
CA ALA A 173 13.70 5.65 -7.06
C ALA A 173 14.56 6.25 -8.21
N LYS A 174 15.85 6.53 -7.97
CA LYS A 174 16.81 6.85 -9.02
C LYS A 174 17.62 5.64 -9.42
#